data_80a0a911dd0e90e873ce46b5e3530a1a
#
_entry.id   80a0a911dd0e90e873ce46b5e3530a1a
#
_cell.length_a   1.000
_cell.length_b   1.000
_cell.length_c   1.000
_cell.angle_alpha   90.00
_cell.angle_beta   90.00
_cell.angle_gamma   90.00
#
_symmetry.space_group_name_H-M   'P 1'
#
loop_
_entity.id
_entity.type
_entity.pdbx_description
1 polymer ?
#
loop_
_entity_poly.entity_id
_entity_poly.type
_entity_poly.pdbx_seq_one_letter_code
_entity_poly.pdbx_strand_id
1 'polypeptide(L)'
;MSITQERNAALIAEHGRQPGDTGSPEVQVAILTERITNLTEHFKGHAKDNHSRRGLLMMVNNRRSLLDYLKKEDSARYSALIAKLGLRK
;
A
#
# COMPACT_ATOMS: atom_id res chain seq x y z
N MET A 1 -5.54 12.50 4.22
CA MET A 1 -5.33 11.56 3.13
C MET A 1 -3.87 11.17 2.95
N SER A 2 -2.96 12.09 3.20
CA SER A 2 -1.55 11.72 3.22
C SER A 2 -1.23 10.95 4.50
N ILE A 3 -0.21 10.12 4.41
CA ILE A 3 0.32 9.41 5.57
C ILE A 3 1.22 10.37 6.33
N THR A 4 1.09 10.42 7.65
CA THR A 4 1.99 11.24 8.46
C THR A 4 3.41 10.67 8.39
N GLN A 5 4.39 11.52 8.69
CA GLN A 5 5.78 11.09 8.71
C GLN A 5 6.01 9.97 9.72
N GLU A 6 5.37 10.07 10.88
CA GLU A 6 5.47 9.04 11.92
C GLU A 6 4.87 7.71 11.47
N ARG A 7 3.70 7.74 10.82
CA ARG A 7 3.06 6.53 10.32
C ARG A 7 3.88 5.92 9.20
N ASN A 8 4.42 6.76 8.32
CA ASN A 8 5.28 6.29 7.25
C ASN A 8 6.51 5.56 7.79
N ALA A 9 7.16 6.14 8.79
CA ALA A 9 8.31 5.51 9.44
C ALA A 9 7.93 4.18 10.09
N ALA A 10 6.75 4.11 10.72
CA ALA A 10 6.27 2.86 11.32
C ALA A 10 6.05 1.77 10.27
N LEU A 11 5.50 2.12 9.11
CA LEU A 11 5.29 1.16 8.03
C LEU A 11 6.62 0.66 7.46
N ILE A 12 7.59 1.54 7.33
CA ILE A 12 8.92 1.16 6.87
C ILE A 12 9.57 0.19 7.85
N ALA A 13 9.47 0.48 9.14
CA ALA A 13 10.04 -0.39 10.17
C ALA A 13 9.35 -1.75 10.21
N GLU A 14 8.03 -1.78 10.03
CA GLU A 14 7.25 -3.01 10.12
C GLU A 14 7.43 -3.91 8.90
N HIS A 15 7.50 -3.33 7.70
CA HIS A 15 7.50 -4.09 6.45
C HIS A 15 8.84 -4.11 5.75
N GLY A 16 9.78 -3.28 6.14
CA GLY A 16 11.09 -3.24 5.53
C GLY A 16 11.87 -4.54 5.78
N ARG A 17 12.67 -4.92 4.82
CA ARG A 17 13.53 -6.12 4.93
C ARG A 17 14.74 -5.86 5.80
N GLN A 18 15.13 -4.60 5.90
CA GLN A 18 16.27 -4.15 6.70
C GLN A 18 15.92 -2.80 7.30
N PRO A 19 16.60 -2.40 8.40
CA PRO A 19 16.37 -1.05 8.93
C PRO A 19 16.63 0.00 7.85
N GLY A 20 15.71 0.94 7.73
CA GLY A 20 15.83 2.01 6.74
C GLY A 20 15.44 1.62 5.32
N ASP A 21 14.93 0.41 5.11
CA ASP A 21 14.47 -0.02 3.79
C ASP A 21 13.20 0.73 3.41
N THR A 22 13.30 1.60 2.41
CA THR A 22 12.16 2.39 1.93
C THR A 22 11.72 1.98 0.53
N GLY A 23 12.44 1.08 -0.13
CA GLY A 23 12.23 0.79 -1.54
C GLY A 23 11.76 -0.61 -1.87
N SER A 24 11.65 -1.52 -0.90
CA SER A 24 11.21 -2.87 -1.21
C SER A 24 9.73 -2.90 -1.61
N PRO A 25 9.31 -3.89 -2.42
CA PRO A 25 7.89 -4.02 -2.77
C PRO A 25 6.99 -4.10 -1.55
N GLU A 26 7.44 -4.78 -0.49
CA GLU A 26 6.65 -4.90 0.75
C GLU A 26 6.34 -3.54 1.35
N VAL A 27 7.35 -2.68 1.47
CA VAL A 27 7.17 -1.33 2.01
C VAL A 27 6.27 -0.51 1.11
N GLN A 28 6.49 -0.55 -0.19
CA GLN A 28 5.69 0.21 -1.14
C GLN A 28 4.22 -0.20 -1.11
N VAL A 29 3.95 -1.51 -1.06
CA VAL A 29 2.57 -2.02 -0.98
C VAL A 29 1.92 -1.61 0.33
N ALA A 30 2.66 -1.66 1.45
CA ALA A 30 2.13 -1.26 2.75
C ALA A 30 1.75 0.22 2.76
N ILE A 31 2.59 1.08 2.21
CA ILE A 31 2.32 2.52 2.12
C ILE A 31 1.11 2.78 1.23
N LEU A 32 1.05 2.13 0.06
CA LEU A 32 -0.09 2.29 -0.84
C LEU A 32 -1.39 1.81 -0.18
N THR A 33 -1.34 0.71 0.56
CA THR A 33 -2.53 0.19 1.25
C THR A 33 -3.04 1.19 2.27
N GLU A 34 -2.16 1.81 3.04
CA GLU A 34 -2.55 2.83 4.02
C GLU A 34 -3.17 4.05 3.32
N ARG A 35 -2.55 4.51 2.23
CA ARG A 35 -3.06 5.65 1.48
C ARG A 35 -4.41 5.35 0.84
N ILE A 36 -4.59 4.14 0.31
CA ILE A 36 -5.86 3.71 -0.27
C ILE A 36 -6.94 3.70 0.81
N THR A 37 -6.64 3.18 1.99
CA THR A 37 -7.58 3.16 3.10
C THR A 37 -8.00 4.58 3.50
N ASN A 38 -7.02 5.48 3.62
CA ASN A 38 -7.29 6.87 4.00
C ASN A 38 -8.15 7.58 2.95
N LEU A 39 -7.86 7.35 1.67
CA LEU A 39 -8.60 7.99 0.59
C LEU A 39 -10.01 7.41 0.46
N THR A 40 -10.17 6.10 0.67
CA THR A 40 -11.48 5.45 0.68
C THR A 40 -12.36 6.06 1.78
N GLU A 41 -11.77 6.29 2.95
CA GLU A 41 -12.46 6.94 4.06
C GLU A 41 -12.89 8.36 3.69
N HIS A 42 -12.04 9.09 2.94
CA HIS A 42 -12.36 10.42 2.44
C HIS A 42 -13.63 10.42 1.60
N PHE A 43 -13.84 9.39 0.77
CA PHE A 43 -15.01 9.32 -0.11
C PHE A 43 -16.34 9.20 0.62
N LYS A 44 -16.34 8.81 1.88
CA LYS A 44 -17.56 8.77 2.67
C LYS A 44 -18.21 10.15 2.80
N GLY A 45 -17.39 11.21 2.75
CA GLY A 45 -17.89 12.57 2.79
C GLY A 45 -17.75 13.34 1.49
N HIS A 46 -17.10 12.76 0.48
CA HIS A 46 -16.74 13.48 -0.74
C HIS A 46 -16.89 12.58 -1.98
N ALA A 47 -18.06 11.97 -2.11
CA ALA A 47 -18.33 10.97 -3.16
C ALA A 47 -18.12 11.50 -4.58
N LYS A 48 -18.23 12.83 -4.77
CA LYS A 48 -18.13 13.44 -6.11
C LYS A 48 -16.74 14.00 -6.41
N ASP A 49 -15.75 13.73 -5.59
CA ASP A 49 -14.40 14.21 -5.81
C ASP A 49 -13.72 13.34 -6.87
N ASN A 50 -13.80 13.78 -8.12
CA ASN A 50 -13.27 13.01 -9.26
C ASN A 50 -11.73 12.94 -9.28
N HIS A 51 -11.06 13.97 -8.79
CA HIS A 51 -9.61 13.96 -8.73
C HIS A 51 -9.09 12.91 -7.75
N SER A 52 -9.70 12.84 -6.57
CA SER A 52 -9.33 11.82 -5.59
C SER A 52 -9.68 10.42 -6.06
N ARG A 53 -10.79 10.28 -6.79
CA ARG A 53 -11.19 8.98 -7.35
C ARG A 53 -10.17 8.48 -8.36
N ARG A 54 -9.68 9.37 -9.22
CA ARG A 54 -8.63 9.03 -10.19
C ARG A 54 -7.34 8.62 -9.49
N GLY A 55 -6.95 9.37 -8.45
CA GLY A 55 -5.77 9.04 -7.65
C GLY A 55 -5.90 7.68 -6.97
N LEU A 56 -7.10 7.37 -6.47
CA LEU A 56 -7.37 6.08 -5.85
C LEU A 56 -7.17 4.94 -6.84
N LEU A 57 -7.71 5.08 -8.05
CA LEU A 57 -7.55 4.05 -9.09
C LEU A 57 -6.08 3.84 -9.44
N MET A 58 -5.30 4.92 -9.54
CA MET A 58 -3.87 4.81 -9.81
C MET A 58 -3.14 4.05 -8.71
N MET A 59 -3.47 4.34 -7.45
CA MET A 59 -2.85 3.65 -6.33
C MET A 59 -3.21 2.18 -6.28
N VAL A 60 -4.46 1.85 -6.56
CA VAL A 60 -4.91 0.45 -6.61
C VAL A 60 -4.17 -0.32 -7.71
N ASN A 61 -4.03 0.30 -8.89
CA ASN A 61 -3.33 -0.33 -10.01
C ASN A 61 -1.84 -0.50 -9.70
N ASN A 62 -1.22 0.51 -9.10
CA ASN A 62 0.20 0.43 -8.71
C ASN A 62 0.42 -0.68 -7.69
N ARG A 63 -0.49 -0.79 -6.71
CA ARG A 63 -0.40 -1.85 -5.70
C ARG A 63 -0.50 -3.23 -6.36
N ARG A 64 -1.42 -3.40 -7.30
CA ARG A 64 -1.58 -4.66 -8.02
C ARG A 64 -0.31 -5.02 -8.78
N SER A 65 0.28 -4.06 -9.47
CA SER A 65 1.52 -4.29 -10.22
C SER A 65 2.66 -4.73 -9.31
N LEU A 66 2.79 -4.09 -8.16
CA LEU A 66 3.83 -4.45 -7.18
C LEU A 66 3.59 -5.85 -6.60
N LEU A 67 2.33 -6.18 -6.31
CA LEU A 67 1.99 -7.51 -5.81
C LEU A 67 2.23 -8.59 -6.84
N ASP A 68 1.89 -8.33 -8.10
CA ASP A 68 2.13 -9.29 -9.18
C ASP A 68 3.64 -9.53 -9.37
N TYR A 69 4.41 -8.45 -9.31
CA TYR A 69 5.86 -8.54 -9.38
C TYR A 69 6.43 -9.39 -8.22
N LEU A 70 5.98 -9.12 -7.01
CA LEU A 70 6.45 -9.83 -5.83
C LEU A 70 6.07 -11.31 -5.88
N LYS A 71 4.86 -11.61 -6.33
CA LYS A 71 4.38 -12.98 -6.47
C LYS A 71 5.26 -13.78 -7.44
N LYS A 72 5.68 -13.12 -8.51
CA LYS A 72 6.54 -13.73 -9.51
C LYS A 72 7.96 -13.96 -8.99
N GLU A 73 8.48 -12.98 -8.24
CA GLU A 73 9.85 -13.03 -7.74
C GLU A 73 10.01 -13.93 -6.53
N ASP A 74 9.04 -13.89 -5.62
CA ASP A 74 9.11 -14.66 -4.37
C ASP A 74 7.69 -14.86 -3.83
N SER A 75 7.08 -15.99 -4.15
CA SER A 75 5.71 -16.26 -3.77
C SER A 75 5.53 -16.39 -2.25
N ALA A 76 6.57 -16.79 -1.52
CA ALA A 76 6.51 -16.87 -0.06
C ALA A 76 6.40 -15.47 0.56
N ARG A 77 7.18 -14.52 0.05
CA ARG A 77 7.11 -13.13 0.49
C ARG A 77 5.75 -12.52 0.16
N TYR A 78 5.24 -12.84 -1.02
CA TYR A 78 3.92 -12.37 -1.45
C TYR A 78 2.82 -12.87 -0.52
N SER A 79 2.82 -14.18 -0.22
CA SER A 79 1.82 -14.77 0.67
C SER A 79 1.89 -14.18 2.08
N ALA A 80 3.09 -14.01 2.60
CA ALA A 80 3.29 -13.43 3.93
C ALA A 80 2.77 -11.99 3.98
N LEU A 81 3.04 -11.20 2.95
CA LEU A 81 2.59 -9.82 2.89
C LEU A 81 1.08 -9.71 2.82
N ILE A 82 0.45 -10.53 1.98
CA ILE A 82 -1.00 -10.52 1.84
C ILE A 82 -1.67 -10.87 3.17
N ALA A 83 -1.16 -11.89 3.87
CA ALA A 83 -1.69 -12.29 5.17
C ALA A 83 -1.53 -11.15 6.18
N LYS A 84 -0.36 -10.50 6.19
CA LYS A 84 -0.05 -9.43 7.13
C LYS A 84 -0.93 -8.20 6.91
N LEU A 85 -1.24 -7.87 5.65
CA LEU A 85 -2.05 -6.71 5.31
C LEU A 85 -3.54 -7.02 5.23
N GLY A 86 -3.93 -8.28 5.32
CA GLY A 86 -5.33 -8.66 5.22
C GLY A 86 -5.90 -8.52 3.83
N LEU A 87 -5.08 -8.61 2.81
CA LEU A 87 -5.52 -8.51 1.43
C LEU A 87 -5.94 -9.89 0.92
N ARG A 88 -6.80 -9.88 -0.11
CA ARG A 88 -7.30 -11.13 -0.67
C ARG A 88 -6.36 -11.76 -1.68
N LYS A 89 -5.37 -11.05 -2.10
CA LYS A 89 -4.47 -11.57 -3.11
C LYS A 89 -3.11 -11.05 -2.92
#